data_2e425f7f4382c6dc2a245947064d147d
#
_entry.id   2e425f7f4382c6dc2a245947064d147d
#
_cell.length_a   1.000
_cell.length_b   1.000
_cell.length_c   1.000
_cell.angle_alpha   90.00
_cell.angle_beta   90.00
_cell.angle_gamma   90.00
#
_symmetry.space_group_name_H-M   'P 1'
#
loop_
_entity.id
_entity.type
_entity.pdbx_description
1 polymer ?
#
loop_
_entity_poly.entity_id
_entity_poly.type
_entity_poly.pdbx_seq_one_letter_code
_entity_poly.pdbx_strand_id
1 'polypeptide(L)'
;MSFTYATLKTAVQDYLQVSESTFTTQLPRFIQESEDRIFSLVQLPDQRKNVQGNLTSGNRFLATPTDFYAPMSLAIISSSTYDYLDFKHASFIKEYSPGTTQGTPKYYSLFDETSFEISPIPDSNYTIELHYLNKPGSLTSGSDSGTTTLFSDYPDALLYGALVEGAIFLKEPPEVVAQFEGRFKEAIARMKNISEGRGTRDEYRYDSVRSSVT
;
A
#
# COMPACT_ATOMS: atom_id res chain seq x y z
N MET A 1 -17.49 7.78 -19.48
CA MET A 1 -17.81 8.49 -18.22
C MET A 1 -16.50 8.77 -17.50
N SER A 2 -16.38 9.94 -16.89
CA SER A 2 -15.20 10.26 -16.08
C SER A 2 -15.41 9.69 -14.67
N PHE A 3 -14.44 8.90 -14.17
CA PHE A 3 -14.47 8.35 -12.81
C PHE A 3 -13.83 9.36 -11.85
N THR A 4 -14.63 10.27 -11.30
CA THR A 4 -14.21 11.32 -10.37
C THR A 4 -14.92 11.17 -9.04
N TYR A 5 -14.38 11.80 -8.00
CA TYR A 5 -14.99 11.80 -6.67
C TYR A 5 -16.45 12.32 -6.70
N ALA A 6 -16.71 13.38 -7.47
CA ALA A 6 -18.06 13.90 -7.64
C ALA A 6 -19.01 12.88 -8.28
N THR A 7 -18.56 12.17 -9.34
CA THR A 7 -19.40 11.16 -10.01
C THR A 7 -19.67 9.95 -9.11
N LEU A 8 -18.73 9.57 -8.24
CA LEU A 8 -18.93 8.49 -7.27
C LEU A 8 -19.98 8.89 -6.22
N LYS A 9 -19.88 10.10 -5.66
CA LYS A 9 -20.89 10.62 -4.71
C LYS A 9 -22.27 10.60 -5.32
N THR A 10 -22.42 11.12 -6.54
CA THR A 10 -23.69 11.13 -7.26
C THR A 10 -24.20 9.72 -7.50
N ALA A 11 -23.34 8.79 -7.95
CA ALA A 11 -23.74 7.41 -8.20
C ALA A 11 -24.24 6.72 -6.91
N VAL A 12 -23.57 6.89 -5.78
CA VAL A 12 -24.02 6.31 -4.50
C VAL A 12 -25.41 6.86 -4.10
N GLN A 13 -25.61 8.17 -4.26
CA GLN A 13 -26.91 8.81 -3.98
C GLN A 13 -28.02 8.29 -4.90
N ASP A 14 -27.74 8.17 -6.19
CA ASP A 14 -28.72 7.71 -7.20
C ASP A 14 -29.11 6.25 -6.97
N TYR A 15 -28.14 5.37 -6.63
CA TYR A 15 -28.43 3.96 -6.35
C TYR A 15 -29.28 3.77 -5.10
N LEU A 16 -29.05 4.56 -4.06
CA LEU A 16 -29.80 4.51 -2.81
C LEU A 16 -31.01 5.45 -2.80
N GLN A 17 -31.19 6.27 -3.85
CA GLN A 17 -32.29 7.25 -4.00
C GLN A 17 -32.40 8.20 -2.79
N VAL A 18 -31.27 8.66 -2.25
CA VAL A 18 -31.18 9.49 -1.06
C VAL A 18 -30.40 10.77 -1.34
N SER A 19 -31.02 11.90 -1.00
CA SER A 19 -30.43 13.25 -1.14
C SER A 19 -30.37 14.03 0.18
N GLU A 20 -30.67 13.40 1.31
CA GLU A 20 -30.69 14.05 2.62
C GLU A 20 -29.30 14.53 3.03
N SER A 21 -29.23 15.69 3.67
CA SER A 21 -27.96 16.31 4.08
C SER A 21 -27.17 15.45 5.08
N THR A 22 -27.88 14.72 5.95
CA THR A 22 -27.26 13.78 6.90
C THR A 22 -26.51 12.67 6.19
N PHE A 23 -27.09 12.10 5.15
CA PHE A 23 -26.45 11.06 4.33
C PHE A 23 -25.29 11.62 3.51
N THR A 24 -25.52 12.74 2.83
CA THR A 24 -24.49 13.35 1.96
C THR A 24 -23.22 13.76 2.72
N THR A 25 -23.37 14.18 3.97
CA THR A 25 -22.25 14.51 4.86
C THR A 25 -21.42 13.28 5.23
N GLN A 26 -22.01 12.07 5.22
CA GLN A 26 -21.31 10.83 5.55
C GLN A 26 -20.69 10.13 4.32
N LEU A 27 -21.02 10.55 3.10
CA LEU A 27 -20.46 9.94 1.89
C LEU A 27 -18.94 9.82 1.86
N PRO A 28 -18.16 10.86 2.26
CA PRO A 28 -16.71 10.74 2.32
C PRO A 28 -16.25 9.59 3.22
N ARG A 29 -16.92 9.38 4.34
CA ARG A 29 -16.60 8.30 5.28
C ARG A 29 -16.90 6.92 4.67
N PHE A 30 -18.06 6.74 4.03
CA PHE A 30 -18.39 5.47 3.38
C PHE A 30 -17.39 5.10 2.28
N ILE A 31 -16.95 6.10 1.50
CA ILE A 31 -15.94 5.91 0.47
C ILE A 31 -14.60 5.52 1.10
N GLN A 32 -14.17 6.21 2.15
CA GLN A 32 -12.93 5.91 2.83
C GLN A 32 -12.93 4.51 3.49
N GLU A 33 -14.00 4.13 4.15
CA GLU A 33 -14.18 2.78 4.74
C GLU A 33 -14.13 1.70 3.65
N SER A 34 -14.72 1.98 2.48
CA SER A 34 -14.63 1.10 1.30
C SER A 34 -13.19 0.96 0.77
N GLU A 35 -12.44 2.06 0.66
CA GLU A 35 -11.03 2.05 0.26
C GLU A 35 -10.17 1.23 1.23
N ASP A 36 -10.29 1.50 2.53
CA ASP A 36 -9.54 0.79 3.57
C ASP A 36 -9.87 -0.72 3.55
N ARG A 37 -11.12 -1.09 3.33
CA ARG A 37 -11.57 -2.47 3.17
C ARG A 37 -10.95 -3.12 1.92
N ILE A 38 -10.92 -2.44 0.79
CA ILE A 38 -10.30 -2.94 -0.44
C ILE A 38 -8.80 -3.16 -0.24
N PHE A 39 -8.07 -2.18 0.31
CA PHE A 39 -6.63 -2.28 0.54
C PHE A 39 -6.25 -3.35 1.57
N SER A 40 -7.15 -3.67 2.51
CA SER A 40 -6.94 -4.79 3.43
C SER A 40 -7.09 -6.17 2.77
N LEU A 41 -7.87 -6.26 1.69
CA LEU A 41 -8.18 -7.51 1.00
C LEU A 41 -7.29 -7.80 -0.20
N VAL A 42 -6.78 -6.75 -0.86
CA VAL A 42 -6.03 -6.87 -2.12
C VAL A 42 -4.82 -5.96 -2.12
N GLN A 43 -3.67 -6.52 -2.43
CA GLN A 43 -2.45 -5.77 -2.66
C GLN A 43 -2.33 -5.41 -4.14
N LEU A 44 -2.40 -4.13 -4.46
CA LEU A 44 -2.30 -3.65 -5.83
C LEU A 44 -0.83 -3.43 -6.23
N PRO A 45 -0.46 -3.73 -7.50
CA PRO A 45 0.87 -3.42 -8.01
C PRO A 45 1.24 -1.92 -7.92
N ASP A 46 0.24 -1.05 -8.03
CA ASP A 46 0.38 0.41 -7.91
C ASP A 46 0.79 0.88 -6.50
N GLN A 47 0.62 0.03 -5.49
CA GLN A 47 1.08 0.30 -4.14
C GLN A 47 2.60 0.12 -3.97
N ARG A 48 3.31 -0.38 -5.00
CA ARG A 48 4.76 -0.55 -4.95
C ARG A 48 5.45 0.74 -5.33
N LYS A 49 6.24 1.27 -4.41
CA LYS A 49 7.07 2.46 -4.63
C LYS A 49 8.54 2.18 -4.38
N ASN A 50 9.34 3.02 -4.98
CA ASN A 50 10.78 3.03 -4.81
C ASN A 50 11.23 4.45 -4.44
N VAL A 51 12.08 4.57 -3.43
CA VAL A 51 12.67 5.84 -3.02
C VAL A 51 14.14 5.65 -2.68
N GLN A 52 14.96 6.61 -3.10
CA GLN A 52 16.34 6.70 -2.68
C GLN A 52 16.48 7.64 -1.49
N GLY A 53 17.41 7.29 -0.59
CA GLY A 53 17.71 8.04 0.61
C GLY A 53 19.15 7.84 1.00
N ASN A 54 19.52 8.32 2.21
CA ASN A 54 20.88 8.18 2.72
C ASN A 54 20.89 7.67 4.15
N LEU A 55 21.77 6.73 4.44
CA LEU A 55 22.18 6.41 5.79
C LEU A 55 23.29 7.38 6.21
N THR A 56 23.24 7.85 7.44
CA THR A 56 24.24 8.73 8.02
C THR A 56 25.17 7.93 8.92
N SER A 57 26.48 8.13 8.77
CA SER A 57 27.50 7.51 9.62
C SER A 57 27.18 7.72 11.11
N GLY A 58 27.27 6.67 11.90
CA GLY A 58 27.01 6.67 13.33
C GLY A 58 25.51 6.65 13.72
N ASN A 59 24.58 6.78 12.77
CA ASN A 59 23.16 6.71 13.02
C ASN A 59 22.59 5.33 12.63
N ARG A 60 22.03 4.61 13.59
CA ARG A 60 21.40 3.30 13.34
C ARG A 60 19.95 3.41 12.82
N PHE A 61 19.34 4.57 12.89
CA PHE A 61 17.94 4.75 12.51
C PHE A 61 17.82 5.39 11.13
N LEU A 62 16.94 4.82 10.32
CA LEU A 62 16.54 5.33 9.01
C LEU A 62 15.04 5.64 9.04
N ALA A 63 14.67 6.89 8.79
CA ALA A 63 13.26 7.27 8.71
C ALA A 63 12.56 6.61 7.52
N THR A 64 11.32 6.16 7.74
CA THR A 64 10.44 5.68 6.68
C THR A 64 9.80 6.85 5.91
N PRO A 65 9.41 6.66 4.64
CA PRO A 65 8.56 7.63 3.94
C PRO A 65 7.21 7.83 4.65
N THR A 66 6.61 9.00 4.49
CA THR A 66 5.32 9.33 5.16
C THR A 66 4.14 8.48 4.71
N ASP A 67 4.23 7.89 3.52
CA ASP A 67 3.23 6.98 2.94
C ASP A 67 3.63 5.50 3.06
N PHE A 68 4.64 5.21 3.88
CA PHE A 68 5.13 3.85 4.10
C PHE A 68 4.08 2.96 4.76
N TYR A 69 3.90 1.75 4.22
CA TYR A 69 3.04 0.73 4.79
C TYR A 69 3.80 -0.54 5.19
N ALA A 70 4.60 -1.10 4.27
CA ALA A 70 5.41 -2.29 4.54
C ALA A 70 6.67 -2.32 3.68
N PRO A 71 7.81 -2.83 4.21
CA PRO A 71 9.04 -2.95 3.44
C PRO A 71 8.96 -4.13 2.45
N MET A 72 9.52 -3.96 1.27
CA MET A 72 9.75 -5.05 0.31
C MET A 72 11.23 -5.42 0.24
N SER A 73 12.10 -4.43 0.03
CA SER A 73 13.55 -4.61 0.05
C SER A 73 14.26 -3.29 0.34
N LEU A 74 15.41 -3.38 0.98
CA LEU A 74 16.31 -2.27 1.24
C LEU A 74 17.70 -2.64 0.72
N ALA A 75 18.31 -1.79 -0.09
CA ALA A 75 19.63 -2.00 -0.63
C ALA A 75 20.54 -0.79 -0.41
N ILE A 76 21.82 -1.02 -0.23
CA ILE A 76 22.87 -0.02 -0.32
C ILE A 76 23.31 0.07 -1.78
N ILE A 77 23.44 1.28 -2.30
CA ILE A 77 23.96 1.53 -3.65
C ILE A 77 25.42 1.94 -3.52
N SER A 78 26.30 1.13 -4.09
CA SER A 78 27.74 1.42 -4.16
C SER A 78 28.22 1.25 -5.60
N SER A 79 28.71 2.32 -6.22
CA SER A 79 29.28 2.31 -7.56
C SER A 79 28.48 1.52 -8.60
N SER A 80 27.15 1.70 -8.61
CA SER A 80 26.18 1.00 -9.47
C SER A 80 25.90 -0.47 -9.11
N THR A 81 26.38 -0.96 -7.99
CA THR A 81 26.01 -2.26 -7.42
C THR A 81 24.99 -2.07 -6.31
N TYR A 82 24.12 -3.06 -6.16
CA TYR A 82 23.09 -3.09 -5.12
C TYR A 82 23.39 -4.20 -4.14
N ASP A 83 23.71 -3.82 -2.89
CA ASP A 83 23.93 -4.76 -1.79
C ASP A 83 22.65 -4.78 -0.94
N TYR A 84 21.85 -5.84 -1.08
CA TYR A 84 20.60 -5.99 -0.36
C TYR A 84 20.81 -6.35 1.10
N LEU A 85 20.11 -5.62 1.99
CA LEU A 85 20.07 -5.91 3.40
C LEU A 85 18.98 -6.95 3.70
N ASP A 86 19.28 -7.88 4.61
CA ASP A 86 18.29 -8.86 5.07
C ASP A 86 17.35 -8.25 6.13
N PHE A 87 16.06 -8.44 5.95
CA PHE A 87 15.08 -8.10 6.98
C PHE A 87 15.11 -9.11 8.13
N LYS A 88 15.30 -8.65 9.36
CA LYS A 88 15.36 -9.47 10.57
C LYS A 88 14.48 -8.92 11.67
N HIS A 89 14.19 -9.75 12.66
CA HIS A 89 13.49 -9.29 13.87
C HIS A 89 14.39 -8.37 14.71
N ALA A 90 13.82 -7.40 15.40
CA ALA A 90 14.57 -6.42 16.20
C ALA A 90 15.47 -7.06 17.28
N SER A 91 15.07 -8.20 17.84
CA SER A 91 15.92 -8.94 18.81
C SER A 91 17.22 -9.45 18.17
N PHE A 92 17.16 -9.94 16.92
CA PHE A 92 18.35 -10.38 16.18
C PHE A 92 19.32 -9.21 15.96
N ILE A 93 18.81 -8.04 15.58
CA ILE A 93 19.61 -6.84 15.36
C ILE A 93 20.43 -6.50 16.61
N LYS A 94 19.81 -6.54 17.79
CA LYS A 94 20.46 -6.22 19.07
C LYS A 94 21.48 -7.28 19.52
N GLU A 95 21.21 -8.54 19.21
CA GLU A 95 22.14 -9.64 19.50
C GLU A 95 23.33 -9.65 18.55
N TYR A 96 23.11 -9.42 17.26
CA TYR A 96 24.16 -9.41 16.24
C TYR A 96 25.17 -8.26 16.41
N SER A 97 24.70 -7.07 16.71
CA SER A 97 25.53 -5.87 16.88
C SER A 97 25.21 -5.15 18.19
N PRO A 98 25.67 -5.71 19.33
CA PRO A 98 25.45 -5.08 20.62
C PRO A 98 26.23 -3.76 20.73
N GLY A 99 25.63 -2.77 21.35
CA GLY A 99 26.28 -1.49 21.67
C GLY A 99 26.43 -0.59 20.44
N THR A 100 27.66 -0.13 20.21
CA THR A 100 28.01 0.89 19.19
C THR A 100 28.87 0.36 18.05
N THR A 101 28.81 -0.95 17.78
CA THR A 101 29.61 -1.56 16.72
C THR A 101 29.22 -0.95 15.37
N GLN A 102 30.20 -0.35 14.71
CA GLN A 102 30.05 0.25 13.37
C GLN A 102 30.59 -0.68 12.29
N GLY A 103 30.03 -0.57 11.10
CA GLY A 103 30.47 -1.30 9.91
C GLY A 103 29.49 -1.12 8.76
N THR A 104 29.77 -1.78 7.64
CA THR A 104 28.84 -1.80 6.51
C THR A 104 27.56 -2.51 6.91
N PRO A 105 26.39 -1.86 6.76
CA PRO A 105 25.10 -2.44 7.11
C PRO A 105 24.81 -3.74 6.33
N LYS A 106 24.21 -4.72 7.00
CA LYS A 106 23.82 -6.01 6.42
C LYS A 106 22.38 -6.41 6.73
N TYR A 107 21.85 -5.89 7.83
CA TYR A 107 20.53 -6.25 8.32
C TYR A 107 19.72 -5.01 8.66
N TYR A 108 18.43 -5.12 8.56
CA TYR A 108 17.50 -4.10 9.03
C TYR A 108 16.26 -4.72 9.67
N SER A 109 15.62 -3.98 10.55
CA SER A 109 14.33 -4.32 11.15
C SER A 109 13.43 -3.10 11.18
N LEU A 110 12.12 -3.32 11.28
CA LEU A 110 11.18 -2.25 11.60
C LEU A 110 11.29 -1.98 13.10
N PHE A 111 11.73 -0.77 13.47
CA PHE A 111 11.86 -0.37 14.87
C PHE A 111 10.54 0.15 15.42
N ASP A 112 9.93 1.05 14.67
CA ASP A 112 8.59 1.59 14.89
C ASP A 112 7.93 1.91 13.53
N GLU A 113 6.71 2.50 13.55
CA GLU A 113 5.96 2.85 12.35
C GLU A 113 6.72 3.84 11.43
N THR A 114 7.63 4.62 11.98
CA THR A 114 8.32 5.74 11.31
C THR A 114 9.80 5.52 11.06
N SER A 115 10.37 4.40 11.55
CA SER A 115 11.81 4.16 11.42
C SER A 115 12.20 2.68 11.33
N PHE A 116 13.27 2.45 10.56
CA PHE A 116 14.00 1.20 10.56
C PHE A 116 15.21 1.29 11.49
N GLU A 117 15.59 0.18 12.12
CA GLU A 117 16.86 -0.01 12.80
C GLU A 117 17.81 -0.79 11.88
N ILE A 118 19.00 -0.26 11.67
CA ILE A 118 20.04 -0.77 10.75
C ILE A 118 21.18 -1.40 11.55
N SER A 119 21.73 -2.51 11.08
CA SER A 119 22.81 -3.20 11.75
C SER A 119 23.83 -3.82 10.77
N PRO A 120 25.15 -3.69 11.04
CA PRO A 120 25.81 -2.80 12.01
C PRO A 120 25.44 -1.33 11.83
N ILE A 121 25.80 -0.49 12.82
CA ILE A 121 25.64 0.96 12.68
C ILE A 121 26.52 1.41 11.51
N PRO A 122 26.01 2.22 10.56
CA PRO A 122 26.79 2.69 9.43
C PRO A 122 28.10 3.36 9.85
N ASP A 123 29.22 2.89 9.32
CA ASP A 123 30.57 3.46 9.53
C ASP A 123 30.85 4.67 8.61
N SER A 124 30.07 4.81 7.55
CA SER A 124 30.11 5.92 6.60
C SER A 124 28.72 6.27 6.11
N ASN A 125 28.62 7.32 5.29
CA ASN A 125 27.37 7.67 4.62
C ASN A 125 27.15 6.73 3.43
N TYR A 126 25.98 6.10 3.36
CA TYR A 126 25.60 5.20 2.28
C TYR A 126 24.35 5.71 1.59
N THR A 127 24.35 5.70 0.26
CA THR A 127 23.12 5.87 -0.52
C THR A 127 22.34 4.56 -0.49
N ILE A 128 21.04 4.64 -0.25
CA ILE A 128 20.16 3.49 -0.17
C ILE A 128 19.01 3.62 -1.15
N GLU A 129 18.44 2.47 -1.47
CA GLU A 129 17.17 2.35 -2.19
C GLU A 129 16.23 1.47 -1.41
N LEU A 130 15.05 2.03 -1.09
CA LEU A 130 13.97 1.34 -0.41
C LEU A 130 12.84 1.07 -1.40
N HIS A 131 12.55 -0.21 -1.63
CA HIS A 131 11.30 -0.64 -2.25
C HIS A 131 10.29 -0.96 -1.14
N TYR A 132 9.11 -0.41 -1.24
CA TYR A 132 8.09 -0.54 -0.20
C TYR A 132 6.67 -0.51 -0.78
N LEU A 133 5.74 -0.99 0.03
CA LEU A 133 4.33 -0.78 -0.20
C LEU A 133 3.93 0.54 0.43
N ASN A 134 3.25 1.39 -0.34
CA ASN A 134 2.70 2.63 0.17
C ASN A 134 1.22 2.47 0.53
N LYS A 135 0.74 3.27 1.46
CA LYS A 135 -0.68 3.50 1.69
C LYS A 135 -1.13 4.58 0.69
N PRO A 136 -1.99 4.24 -0.30
CA PRO A 136 -2.49 5.23 -1.24
C PRO A 136 -3.28 6.32 -0.53
N GLY A 137 -3.22 7.54 -1.06
CA GLY A 137 -4.09 8.61 -0.59
C GLY A 137 -5.56 8.31 -0.90
N SER A 138 -6.45 8.65 0.02
CA SER A 138 -7.88 8.48 -0.21
C SER A 138 -8.39 9.43 -1.29
N LEU A 139 -9.37 8.96 -2.08
CA LEU A 139 -10.12 9.77 -3.04
C LEU A 139 -10.78 10.99 -2.37
N THR A 140 -11.16 10.83 -1.10
CA THR A 140 -11.83 11.86 -0.30
C THR A 140 -10.92 13.02 0.10
N SER A 141 -9.59 12.85 0.05
CA SER A 141 -8.61 13.90 0.36
C SER A 141 -8.36 14.86 -0.81
N GLY A 142 -8.85 14.51 -2.01
CA GLY A 142 -8.68 15.29 -3.23
C GLY A 142 -9.81 16.28 -3.49
N SER A 143 -9.76 16.92 -4.67
CA SER A 143 -10.87 17.75 -5.17
C SER A 143 -12.01 16.88 -5.73
N ASP A 144 -13.20 17.48 -5.89
CA ASP A 144 -14.36 16.81 -6.49
C ASP A 144 -14.10 16.27 -7.92
N SER A 145 -13.19 16.89 -8.67
CA SER A 145 -12.75 16.43 -9.99
C SER A 145 -11.61 15.40 -9.92
N GLY A 146 -11.08 15.12 -8.73
CA GLY A 146 -10.00 14.16 -8.52
C GLY A 146 -10.43 12.72 -8.76
N THR A 147 -9.45 11.87 -9.06
CA THR A 147 -9.59 10.41 -9.15
C THR A 147 -8.38 9.74 -8.51
N THR A 148 -8.50 8.46 -8.21
CA THR A 148 -7.40 7.61 -7.78
C THR A 148 -7.24 6.46 -8.77
N THR A 149 -6.07 5.83 -8.80
CA THR A 149 -5.83 4.64 -9.63
C THR A 149 -6.84 3.53 -9.29
N LEU A 150 -7.14 3.36 -8.00
CA LEU A 150 -8.18 2.42 -7.56
C LEU A 150 -9.52 2.70 -8.25
N PHE A 151 -9.99 3.95 -8.26
CA PHE A 151 -11.29 4.27 -8.83
C PHE A 151 -11.27 4.28 -10.36
N SER A 152 -10.16 4.62 -10.98
CA SER A 152 -10.00 4.56 -12.45
C SER A 152 -10.01 3.14 -12.99
N ASP A 153 -9.29 2.23 -12.32
CA ASP A 153 -9.11 0.86 -12.79
C ASP A 153 -10.19 -0.10 -12.30
N TYR A 154 -10.73 0.15 -11.09
CA TYR A 154 -11.69 -0.72 -10.41
C TYR A 154 -12.89 0.04 -9.84
N PRO A 155 -13.64 0.78 -10.68
CA PRO A 155 -14.75 1.63 -10.22
C PRO A 155 -15.84 0.84 -9.51
N ASP A 156 -16.11 -0.38 -9.97
CA ASP A 156 -17.14 -1.25 -9.40
C ASP A 156 -16.82 -1.63 -7.94
N ALA A 157 -15.55 -1.92 -7.63
CA ALA A 157 -15.15 -2.30 -6.29
C ALA A 157 -15.41 -1.15 -5.29
N LEU A 158 -15.01 0.06 -5.66
CA LEU A 158 -15.21 1.23 -4.79
C LEU A 158 -16.67 1.62 -4.68
N LEU A 159 -17.43 1.59 -5.79
CA LEU A 159 -18.85 1.90 -5.80
C LEU A 159 -19.64 0.94 -4.90
N TYR A 160 -19.51 -0.37 -5.14
CA TYR A 160 -20.28 -1.35 -4.37
C TYR A 160 -19.83 -1.41 -2.90
N GLY A 161 -18.56 -1.16 -2.59
CA GLY A 161 -18.11 -1.02 -1.21
C GLY A 161 -18.78 0.16 -0.50
N ALA A 162 -18.82 1.33 -1.14
CA ALA A 162 -19.49 2.51 -0.60
C ALA A 162 -21.02 2.32 -0.49
N LEU A 163 -21.64 1.58 -1.42
CA LEU A 163 -23.06 1.24 -1.37
C LEU A 163 -23.40 0.32 -0.19
N VAL A 164 -22.53 -0.62 0.15
CA VAL A 164 -22.73 -1.47 1.34
C VAL A 164 -22.79 -0.61 2.61
N GLU A 165 -21.81 0.28 2.79
CA GLU A 165 -21.76 1.16 3.97
C GLU A 165 -22.94 2.14 4.00
N GLY A 166 -23.30 2.71 2.84
CA GLY A 166 -24.48 3.58 2.71
C GLY A 166 -25.79 2.86 3.02
N ALA A 167 -25.98 1.64 2.54
CA ALA A 167 -27.19 0.84 2.81
C ALA A 167 -27.29 0.44 4.30
N ILE A 168 -26.17 0.12 4.93
CA ILE A 168 -26.13 -0.13 6.38
C ILE A 168 -26.51 1.11 7.16
N PHE A 169 -26.00 2.28 6.76
CA PHE A 169 -26.34 3.57 7.39
C PHE A 169 -27.84 3.87 7.30
N LEU A 170 -28.45 3.61 6.16
CA LEU A 170 -29.90 3.80 5.93
C LEU A 170 -30.77 2.72 6.58
N LYS A 171 -30.15 1.69 7.14
CA LYS A 171 -30.85 0.51 7.69
C LYS A 171 -31.73 -0.19 6.65
N GLU A 172 -31.20 -0.28 5.43
CA GLU A 172 -31.86 -1.00 4.34
C GLU A 172 -32.10 -2.49 4.69
N PRO A 173 -33.10 -3.14 4.05
CA PRO A 173 -33.35 -4.56 4.27
C PRO A 173 -32.10 -5.42 4.05
N PRO A 174 -31.88 -6.48 4.86
CA PRO A 174 -30.71 -7.34 4.75
C PRO A 174 -30.47 -7.92 3.35
N GLU A 175 -31.53 -8.12 2.58
CA GLU A 175 -31.47 -8.64 1.22
C GLU A 175 -30.78 -7.64 0.26
N VAL A 176 -31.03 -6.35 0.43
CA VAL A 176 -30.42 -5.27 -0.37
C VAL A 176 -28.95 -5.16 -0.01
N VAL A 177 -28.62 -5.14 1.27
CA VAL A 177 -27.20 -5.13 1.74
C VAL A 177 -26.45 -6.35 1.22
N ALA A 178 -27.06 -7.55 1.30
CA ALA A 178 -26.45 -8.79 0.80
C ALA A 178 -26.22 -8.77 -0.72
N GLN A 179 -27.10 -8.11 -1.47
CA GLN A 179 -26.93 -7.95 -2.92
C GLN A 179 -25.73 -7.06 -3.26
N PHE A 180 -25.57 -5.91 -2.59
CA PHE A 180 -24.41 -5.04 -2.79
C PHE A 180 -23.11 -5.72 -2.32
N GLU A 181 -23.14 -6.42 -1.18
CA GLU A 181 -22.01 -7.19 -0.69
C GLU A 181 -21.60 -8.32 -1.66
N GLY A 182 -22.56 -8.98 -2.30
CA GLY A 182 -22.31 -9.97 -3.36
C GLY A 182 -21.56 -9.37 -4.54
N ARG A 183 -22.01 -8.20 -5.04
CA ARG A 183 -21.35 -7.46 -6.12
C ARG A 183 -19.95 -6.97 -5.73
N PHE A 184 -19.80 -6.48 -4.49
CA PHE A 184 -18.49 -6.10 -3.97
C PHE A 184 -17.51 -7.27 -3.97
N LYS A 185 -17.91 -8.43 -3.43
CA LYS A 185 -17.08 -9.65 -3.42
C LYS A 185 -16.69 -10.11 -4.82
N GLU A 186 -17.61 -10.04 -5.78
CA GLU A 186 -17.34 -10.36 -7.17
C GLU A 186 -16.30 -9.40 -7.79
N ALA A 187 -16.41 -8.11 -7.52
CA ALA A 187 -15.46 -7.10 -7.97
C ALA A 187 -14.06 -7.33 -7.34
N ILE A 188 -14.00 -7.64 -6.04
CA ILE A 188 -12.75 -7.97 -5.34
C ILE A 188 -12.11 -9.24 -5.90
N ALA A 189 -12.89 -10.28 -6.22
CA ALA A 189 -12.34 -11.50 -6.82
C ALA A 189 -11.71 -11.23 -8.19
N ARG A 190 -12.35 -10.42 -9.05
CA ARG A 190 -11.79 -9.97 -10.34
C ARG A 190 -10.50 -9.18 -10.15
N MET A 191 -10.48 -8.28 -9.18
CA MET A 191 -9.33 -7.44 -8.86
C MET A 191 -8.13 -8.28 -8.37
N LYS A 192 -8.35 -9.30 -7.52
CA LYS A 192 -7.32 -10.24 -7.07
C LYS A 192 -6.70 -10.99 -8.26
N ASN A 193 -7.51 -11.56 -9.12
CA ASN A 193 -7.03 -12.30 -10.30
C ASN A 193 -6.16 -11.42 -11.20
N ILE A 194 -6.50 -10.15 -11.40
CA ILE A 194 -5.72 -9.22 -12.21
C ILE A 194 -4.41 -8.85 -11.49
N SER A 195 -4.46 -8.61 -10.19
CA SER A 195 -3.29 -8.25 -9.38
C SER A 195 -2.28 -9.41 -9.33
N GLU A 196 -2.74 -10.63 -9.08
CA GLU A 196 -1.90 -11.83 -9.09
C GLU A 196 -1.33 -12.10 -10.49
N GLY A 197 -2.13 -12.01 -11.54
CA GLY A 197 -1.69 -12.20 -12.92
C GLY A 197 -0.61 -11.20 -13.37
N ARG A 198 -0.57 -10.00 -12.80
CA ARG A 198 0.51 -9.03 -13.04
C ARG A 198 1.80 -9.36 -12.27
N GLY A 199 1.71 -10.13 -11.17
CA GLY A 199 2.84 -10.51 -10.33
C GLY A 199 3.56 -11.80 -10.76
N THR A 200 2.88 -12.71 -11.44
CA THR A 200 3.33 -14.10 -11.68
C THR A 200 3.98 -14.35 -13.04
N ARG A 201 4.55 -13.35 -13.68
CA ARG A 201 5.06 -13.45 -15.06
C ARG A 201 6.20 -14.45 -15.28
N ASP A 202 6.79 -15.06 -14.21
CA ASP A 202 7.97 -15.92 -14.34
C ASP A 202 7.98 -17.17 -13.45
N GLU A 203 6.82 -17.75 -13.11
CA GLU A 203 6.76 -19.01 -12.29
C GLU A 203 7.45 -20.21 -12.98
N TYR A 204 7.79 -20.13 -14.27
CA TYR A 204 8.48 -21.19 -14.99
C TYR A 204 10.00 -21.01 -15.08
N ARG A 205 10.57 -19.95 -14.53
CA ARG A 205 12.03 -19.75 -14.49
C ARG A 205 12.58 -20.04 -13.11
N TYR A 206 12.61 -21.31 -12.76
CA TYR A 206 13.33 -21.78 -11.59
C TYR A 206 14.85 -21.56 -11.78
N ASP A 207 15.43 -20.82 -10.83
CA ASP A 207 16.82 -20.95 -10.36
C ASP A 207 17.98 -20.92 -11.36
N SER A 208 17.97 -20.09 -12.33
CA SER A 208 19.27 -19.67 -12.86
C SER A 208 19.47 -18.18 -12.57
N VAL A 209 20.23 -17.87 -11.53
CA VAL A 209 20.91 -16.58 -11.44
C VAL A 209 21.66 -16.44 -12.76
N ARG A 210 21.17 -15.61 -13.67
CA ARG A 210 21.92 -15.29 -14.88
C ARG A 210 23.26 -14.74 -14.42
N SER A 211 24.34 -15.44 -14.78
CA SER A 211 25.69 -14.92 -14.59
C SER A 211 25.71 -13.48 -15.11
N SER A 212 26.23 -12.57 -14.29
CA SER A 212 26.44 -11.18 -14.69
C SER A 212 27.11 -11.14 -16.06
N VAL A 213 26.48 -10.42 -16.99
CA VAL A 213 27.10 -10.12 -18.28
C VAL A 213 28.34 -9.28 -17.97
N THR A 214 29.51 -9.85 -18.15
CA THR A 214 30.80 -9.16 -18.14
C THR A 214 30.93 -8.28 -19.35
#